data_45ebb1943aa1a2e01008531b3c7e332a
#
_entry.id   45ebb1943aa1a2e01008531b3c7e332a
#
_cell.length_a   1.000
_cell.length_b   1.000
_cell.length_c   1.000
_cell.angle_alpha   90.00
_cell.angle_beta   90.00
_cell.angle_gamma   90.00
#
_symmetry.space_group_name_H-M   'P 1'
#
loop_
_entity.id
_entity.type
_entity.pdbx_description
1 polymer ?
#
loop_
_entity_poly.entity_id
_entity_poly.type
_entity_poly.pdbx_seq_one_letter_code
_entity_poly.pdbx_strand_id
1 'polypeptide(L)'
;FMSEWLYDITNDEKMIYTIDRKDNSYNINDEFLNLDEQINNRISIYIDDSANDNTQLFLNSLNDGKKTIESKDNSTIFKKVFNWFNNTLEVLGPGDEARGSIASLTQEEEEFKEDLGKYLELNDTGVIDIVQVPVDNLSNVPAKLQERILDNITTDIKKKKKEREDIEISFNTILNTSQNIYIIQNNDEQFEYFELKFKHKNGTLYSLSEESDGTVRLIELFSVLFHNDEKVFVIDEIDRS
;
A
#
# COMPACT_ATOMS: atom_id res chain seq x y z
N PHE A 1 -18.28 -1.74 -15.36
CA PHE A 1 -19.13 -2.37 -14.31
C PHE A 1 -20.54 -2.51 -14.83
N MET A 2 -21.15 -3.70 -14.76
CA MET A 2 -22.52 -3.97 -15.26
C MET A 2 -23.58 -3.70 -14.20
N SER A 3 -23.30 -4.09 -12.98
CA SER A 3 -24.19 -3.83 -11.84
C SER A 3 -23.38 -3.62 -10.56
N GLU A 4 -23.94 -2.93 -9.58
CA GLU A 4 -23.39 -2.81 -8.24
C GLU A 4 -24.52 -2.75 -7.22
N TRP A 5 -24.24 -3.20 -6.01
CA TRP A 5 -25.18 -3.22 -4.90
C TRP A 5 -24.45 -3.11 -3.56
N LEU A 6 -25.16 -2.58 -2.59
CA LEU A 6 -24.71 -2.51 -1.20
C LEU A 6 -25.85 -2.94 -0.28
N TYR A 7 -25.51 -3.82 0.67
CA TYR A 7 -26.43 -4.33 1.69
C TYR A 7 -25.85 -4.12 3.08
N ASP A 8 -26.70 -3.81 4.05
CA ASP A 8 -26.39 -3.94 5.47
C ASP A 8 -26.81 -5.34 5.94
N ILE A 9 -25.87 -6.10 6.48
CA ILE A 9 -26.09 -7.45 7.01
C ILE A 9 -25.91 -7.52 8.52
N THR A 10 -25.87 -6.40 9.22
CA THR A 10 -25.55 -6.36 10.66
C THR A 10 -26.58 -7.08 11.51
N ASN A 11 -27.86 -6.93 11.21
CA ASN A 11 -28.95 -7.62 11.93
C ASN A 11 -29.77 -8.47 10.96
N ASP A 12 -30.46 -7.82 10.03
CA ASP A 12 -31.20 -8.42 8.93
C ASP A 12 -30.64 -7.88 7.62
N GLU A 13 -30.65 -8.69 6.56
CA GLU A 13 -30.21 -8.25 5.24
C GLU A 13 -31.11 -7.10 4.75
N LYS A 14 -30.54 -5.91 4.64
CA LYS A 14 -31.23 -4.71 4.16
C LYS A 14 -30.49 -4.13 2.98
N MET A 15 -31.14 -4.06 1.84
CA MET A 15 -30.61 -3.37 0.68
C MET A 15 -30.46 -1.87 1.02
N ILE A 16 -29.31 -1.31 0.68
CA ILE A 16 -29.02 0.13 0.76
C ILE A 16 -29.22 0.76 -0.60
N TYR A 17 -28.58 0.20 -1.63
CA TYR A 17 -28.82 0.56 -3.02
C TYR A 17 -28.49 -0.58 -3.97
N THR A 18 -29.08 -0.52 -5.17
CA THR A 18 -28.71 -1.33 -6.32
C THR A 18 -28.68 -0.47 -7.58
N ILE A 19 -27.76 -0.78 -8.49
CA ILE A 19 -27.66 -0.19 -9.82
C ILE A 19 -27.52 -1.33 -10.82
N ASP A 20 -28.36 -1.34 -11.85
CA ASP A 20 -28.23 -2.21 -13.02
C ASP A 20 -28.05 -1.32 -14.27
N ARG A 21 -26.82 -1.28 -14.76
CA ARG A 21 -26.47 -0.43 -15.91
C ARG A 21 -26.92 -1.02 -17.25
N LYS A 22 -27.26 -2.30 -17.25
CA LYS A 22 -27.81 -2.94 -18.45
C LYS A 22 -29.22 -2.41 -18.76
N ASP A 23 -29.98 -2.19 -17.70
CA ASP A 23 -31.36 -1.72 -17.81
C ASP A 23 -31.49 -0.23 -17.44
N ASN A 24 -30.37 0.45 -17.19
CA ASN A 24 -30.31 1.85 -16.72
C ASN A 24 -31.26 2.08 -15.53
N SER A 25 -31.28 1.15 -14.61
CA SER A 25 -32.17 1.19 -13.45
C SER A 25 -31.37 1.22 -12.14
N TYR A 26 -31.97 1.86 -11.16
CA TYR A 26 -31.43 1.88 -9.81
C TYR A 26 -32.54 1.85 -8.76
N ASN A 27 -32.17 1.45 -7.54
CA ASN A 27 -33.02 1.50 -6.37
C ASN A 27 -32.22 1.96 -5.16
N ILE A 28 -32.79 2.84 -4.36
CA ILE A 28 -32.23 3.30 -3.07
C ILE A 28 -33.27 3.07 -1.99
N ASN A 29 -32.81 2.63 -0.83
CA ASN A 29 -33.67 2.44 0.34
C ASN A 29 -33.76 3.74 1.16
N ASP A 30 -34.61 4.65 0.73
CA ASP A 30 -34.81 5.96 1.37
C ASP A 30 -35.30 5.84 2.81
N GLU A 31 -36.13 4.82 3.10
CA GLU A 31 -36.65 4.56 4.44
C GLU A 31 -35.52 4.17 5.42
N PHE A 32 -34.60 3.31 4.99
CA PHE A 32 -33.45 2.91 5.80
C PHE A 32 -32.46 4.07 5.99
N LEU A 33 -32.19 4.82 4.92
CA LEU A 33 -31.22 5.90 4.95
C LEU A 33 -31.71 7.12 5.74
N ASN A 34 -33.02 7.37 5.72
CA ASN A 34 -33.69 8.48 6.42
C ASN A 34 -32.96 9.83 6.19
N LEU A 35 -32.70 10.14 4.92
CA LEU A 35 -31.94 11.30 4.50
C LEU A 35 -32.75 12.59 4.55
N ASP A 36 -32.08 13.71 4.81
CA ASP A 36 -32.70 15.00 4.54
C ASP A 36 -32.88 15.23 3.03
N GLU A 37 -33.79 16.13 2.68
CA GLU A 37 -34.18 16.38 1.28
C GLU A 37 -32.99 16.83 0.40
N GLN A 38 -32.07 17.63 0.93
CA GLN A 38 -30.90 18.11 0.17
C GLN A 38 -29.93 16.98 -0.14
N ILE A 39 -29.70 16.12 0.83
CA ILE A 39 -28.79 14.95 0.69
C ILE A 39 -29.43 13.95 -0.25
N ASN A 40 -30.73 13.68 -0.10
CA ASN A 40 -31.46 12.76 -0.97
C ASN A 40 -31.42 13.21 -2.44
N ASN A 41 -31.70 14.47 -2.71
CA ASN A 41 -31.61 15.04 -4.06
C ASN A 41 -30.20 14.89 -4.65
N ARG A 42 -29.14 15.11 -3.85
CA ARG A 42 -27.77 14.96 -4.29
C ARG A 42 -27.42 13.51 -4.61
N ILE A 43 -27.79 12.58 -3.75
CA ILE A 43 -27.59 11.15 -3.95
C ILE A 43 -28.32 10.67 -5.20
N SER A 44 -29.58 11.12 -5.40
CA SER A 44 -30.40 10.80 -6.57
C SER A 44 -29.75 11.24 -7.89
N ILE A 45 -29.10 12.40 -7.93
CA ILE A 45 -28.37 12.85 -9.11
C ILE A 45 -27.16 11.93 -9.38
N TYR A 46 -26.35 11.66 -8.37
CA TYR A 46 -25.15 10.84 -8.55
C TYR A 46 -25.45 9.38 -8.89
N ILE A 47 -26.55 8.82 -8.38
CA ILE A 47 -26.90 7.43 -8.71
C ILE A 47 -27.48 7.34 -10.13
N ASP A 48 -28.24 8.33 -10.56
CA ASP A 48 -28.74 8.43 -11.93
C ASP A 48 -27.58 8.56 -12.93
N ASP A 49 -26.63 9.45 -12.66
CA ASP A 49 -25.40 9.58 -13.46
C ASP A 49 -24.63 8.25 -13.50
N SER A 50 -24.48 7.56 -12.36
CA SER A 50 -23.77 6.30 -12.26
C SER A 50 -24.50 5.14 -12.93
N ALA A 51 -25.80 5.16 -13.02
CA ALA A 51 -26.57 4.14 -13.76
C ALA A 51 -26.30 4.22 -15.28
N ASN A 52 -25.94 5.40 -15.77
CA ASN A 52 -25.62 5.65 -17.17
C ASN A 52 -24.11 5.59 -17.47
N ASP A 53 -23.23 5.49 -16.45
CA ASP A 53 -21.79 5.40 -16.57
C ASP A 53 -21.27 4.05 -16.05
N ASN A 54 -20.62 3.26 -16.92
CA ASN A 54 -20.06 1.97 -16.57
C ASN A 54 -18.56 2.02 -16.22
N THR A 55 -17.96 3.20 -16.20
CA THR A 55 -16.53 3.40 -15.94
C THR A 55 -16.20 3.57 -14.47
N GLN A 56 -17.16 4.08 -13.67
CA GLN A 56 -16.97 4.35 -12.25
C GLN A 56 -18.05 3.69 -11.39
N LEU A 57 -17.68 3.34 -10.17
CA LEU A 57 -18.63 2.91 -9.14
C LEU A 57 -19.33 4.12 -8.54
N PHE A 58 -20.61 3.96 -8.17
CA PHE A 58 -21.39 4.99 -7.51
C PHE A 58 -20.73 5.51 -6.23
N LEU A 59 -20.17 4.61 -5.42
CA LEU A 59 -19.43 5.00 -4.20
C LEU A 59 -18.27 5.94 -4.51
N ASN A 60 -17.55 5.71 -5.61
CA ASN A 60 -16.47 6.59 -6.05
C ASN A 60 -17.03 7.94 -6.53
N SER A 61 -18.04 7.92 -7.39
CA SER A 61 -18.70 9.13 -7.89
C SER A 61 -19.26 10.00 -6.78
N LEU A 62 -19.72 9.40 -5.69
CA LEU A 62 -20.28 10.11 -4.54
C LEU A 62 -19.22 10.72 -3.61
N ASN A 63 -18.05 10.11 -3.47
CA ASN A 63 -17.08 10.44 -2.42
C ASN A 63 -15.76 11.04 -2.93
N ASP A 64 -15.28 10.65 -4.13
CA ASP A 64 -13.97 11.05 -4.61
C ASP A 64 -13.89 12.54 -4.91
N GLY A 65 -12.89 13.22 -4.30
CA GLY A 65 -12.64 14.65 -4.49
C GLY A 65 -13.76 15.60 -4.06
N LYS A 66 -14.79 15.10 -3.37
CA LYS A 66 -15.97 15.88 -2.99
C LYS A 66 -16.02 16.14 -1.49
N LYS A 67 -16.49 17.35 -1.13
CA LYS A 67 -16.83 17.63 0.27
C LYS A 67 -17.85 16.59 0.74
N THR A 68 -17.49 15.91 1.80
CA THR A 68 -18.30 14.85 2.40
C THR A 68 -19.73 15.28 2.58
N ILE A 69 -20.65 14.37 2.35
CA ILE A 69 -22.00 14.43 2.88
C ILE A 69 -21.85 14.21 4.39
N GLU A 70 -21.56 15.29 5.11
CA GLU A 70 -21.49 15.27 6.57
C GLU A 70 -22.92 15.45 7.08
N SER A 71 -23.61 14.34 7.29
CA SER A 71 -24.89 14.38 7.96
C SER A 71 -24.86 13.49 9.21
N LYS A 72 -25.77 13.78 10.14
CA LYS A 72 -25.97 13.00 11.37
C LYS A 72 -26.79 11.72 11.13
N ASP A 73 -27.12 11.45 9.88
CA ASP A 73 -27.98 10.35 9.43
C ASP A 73 -27.17 9.16 8.88
N ASN A 74 -27.87 8.17 8.39
CA ASN A 74 -27.29 6.94 7.86
C ASN A 74 -26.48 7.12 6.55
N SER A 75 -26.50 8.31 5.93
CA SER A 75 -25.69 8.58 4.71
C SER A 75 -24.19 8.45 4.94
N THR A 76 -23.74 8.51 6.21
CA THR A 76 -22.34 8.23 6.57
C THR A 76 -21.90 6.84 6.17
N ILE A 77 -22.84 5.91 5.89
CA ILE A 77 -22.52 4.54 5.47
C ILE A 77 -21.76 4.53 4.15
N PHE A 78 -22.14 5.37 3.19
CA PHE A 78 -21.45 5.47 1.90
C PHE A 78 -19.97 5.87 2.07
N LYS A 79 -19.71 6.83 2.96
CA LYS A 79 -18.34 7.24 3.26
C LYS A 79 -17.57 6.17 4.02
N LYS A 80 -18.17 5.50 4.97
CA LYS A 80 -17.52 4.42 5.73
C LYS A 80 -17.09 3.30 4.80
N VAL A 81 -17.98 2.87 3.90
CA VAL A 81 -17.67 1.82 2.92
C VAL A 81 -16.60 2.29 1.94
N PHE A 82 -16.72 3.51 1.41
CA PHE A 82 -15.69 4.08 0.53
C PHE A 82 -14.31 4.15 1.20
N ASN A 83 -14.25 4.65 2.45
CA ASN A 83 -13.01 4.71 3.20
C ASN A 83 -12.45 3.33 3.50
N TRP A 84 -13.30 2.32 3.74
CA TRP A 84 -12.84 0.96 3.95
C TRP A 84 -12.15 0.42 2.69
N PHE A 85 -12.73 0.60 1.51
CA PHE A 85 -12.08 0.22 0.25
C PHE A 85 -10.78 0.97 0.00
N ASN A 86 -10.71 2.26 0.33
CA ASN A 86 -9.53 3.08 0.06
C ASN A 86 -8.40 2.92 1.10
N ASN A 87 -8.76 2.69 2.37
CA ASN A 87 -7.80 2.76 3.46
C ASN A 87 -7.55 1.42 4.14
N THR A 88 -8.51 0.48 4.07
CA THR A 88 -8.43 -0.80 4.78
C THR A 88 -8.19 -1.96 3.83
N LEU A 89 -8.86 -1.98 2.67
CA LEU A 89 -8.68 -3.04 1.68
C LEU A 89 -7.44 -2.78 0.83
N GLU A 90 -6.57 -3.76 0.75
CA GLU A 90 -5.41 -3.76 -0.14
C GLU A 90 -5.44 -5.03 -1.00
N VAL A 91 -5.41 -4.87 -2.31
CA VAL A 91 -5.43 -5.98 -3.26
C VAL A 91 -4.04 -6.11 -3.87
N LEU A 92 -3.38 -7.23 -3.60
CA LEU A 92 -2.05 -7.56 -4.11
C LEU A 92 -2.19 -8.54 -5.27
N GLY A 93 -1.98 -8.07 -6.48
CA GLY A 93 -1.93 -8.88 -7.69
C GLY A 93 -0.59 -9.60 -7.87
N PRO A 94 -0.48 -10.47 -8.90
CA PRO A 94 0.71 -11.29 -9.15
C PRO A 94 1.99 -10.50 -9.45
N GLY A 95 1.89 -9.23 -9.80
CA GLY A 95 3.01 -8.35 -10.12
C GLY A 95 3.23 -7.22 -9.12
N ASP A 96 2.41 -7.15 -8.08
CA ASP A 96 2.51 -6.09 -7.09
C ASP A 96 3.64 -6.41 -6.11
N GLU A 97 4.54 -5.46 -5.95
CA GLU A 97 5.72 -5.60 -5.11
C GLU A 97 5.48 -4.93 -3.75
N ALA A 98 5.31 -5.71 -2.69
CA ALA A 98 5.31 -5.23 -1.30
C ALA A 98 6.71 -4.84 -0.79
N ARG A 99 7.71 -4.77 -1.68
CA ARG A 99 9.13 -4.63 -1.35
C ARG A 99 9.51 -3.32 -0.68
N GLY A 100 8.72 -2.25 -0.88
CA GLY A 100 9.00 -0.95 -0.29
C GLY A 100 8.96 -0.94 1.23
N SER A 101 8.12 -1.79 1.81
CA SER A 101 7.97 -1.89 3.26
C SER A 101 9.11 -2.67 3.93
N ILE A 102 9.71 -3.67 3.26
CA ILE A 102 10.74 -4.54 3.85
C ILE A 102 11.94 -3.74 4.35
N ALA A 103 12.47 -2.88 3.50
CA ALA A 103 13.67 -2.12 3.84
C ALA A 103 13.40 -1.03 4.88
N SER A 104 12.20 -0.40 4.87
CA SER A 104 11.80 0.52 5.93
C SER A 104 11.69 -0.20 7.27
N LEU A 105 10.97 -1.31 7.29
CA LEU A 105 10.74 -2.09 8.49
C LEU A 105 12.04 -2.67 9.07
N THR A 106 12.97 -3.14 8.23
CA THR A 106 14.27 -3.62 8.70
C THR A 106 15.18 -2.52 9.25
N GLN A 107 14.90 -1.25 8.96
CA GLN A 107 15.64 -0.11 9.52
C GLN A 107 15.00 0.45 10.78
N GLU A 108 13.68 0.46 10.82
CA GLU A 108 12.92 1.11 11.89
C GLU A 108 12.65 0.18 13.06
N GLU A 109 12.57 -1.14 12.80
CA GLU A 109 12.18 -2.14 13.79
C GLU A 109 13.13 -3.35 13.79
N GLU A 110 14.02 -3.41 14.78
CA GLU A 110 14.90 -4.58 14.97
C GLU A 110 14.10 -5.88 15.18
N GLU A 111 12.93 -5.78 15.83
CA GLU A 111 12.00 -6.89 16.05
C GLU A 111 11.49 -7.46 14.72
N PHE A 112 11.15 -6.60 13.74
CA PHE A 112 10.75 -7.05 12.41
C PHE A 112 11.83 -7.89 11.75
N LYS A 113 13.07 -7.44 11.82
CA LYS A 113 14.21 -8.13 11.21
C LYS A 113 14.42 -9.52 11.82
N GLU A 114 14.36 -9.60 13.16
CA GLU A 114 14.51 -10.88 13.86
C GLU A 114 13.34 -11.84 13.54
N ASP A 115 12.12 -11.35 13.52
CA ASP A 115 10.93 -12.16 13.26
C ASP A 115 10.84 -12.59 11.80
N LEU A 116 11.24 -11.75 10.85
CA LEU A 116 11.36 -12.14 9.44
C LEU A 116 12.42 -13.25 9.27
N GLY A 117 13.58 -13.12 9.93
CA GLY A 117 14.60 -14.16 9.92
C GLY A 117 14.08 -15.50 10.45
N LYS A 118 13.40 -15.50 11.60
CA LYS A 118 12.76 -16.69 12.19
C LYS A 118 11.69 -17.29 11.26
N TYR A 119 10.85 -16.43 10.68
CA TYR A 119 9.79 -16.85 9.75
C TYR A 119 10.38 -17.54 8.51
N LEU A 120 11.42 -16.98 7.92
CA LEU A 120 12.09 -17.56 6.75
C LEU A 120 12.79 -18.88 7.10
N GLU A 121 13.41 -18.96 8.28
CA GLU A 121 14.02 -20.19 8.76
C GLU A 121 12.99 -21.30 8.99
N LEU A 122 11.83 -20.99 9.60
CA LEU A 122 10.72 -21.93 9.82
C LEU A 122 10.13 -22.46 8.50
N ASN A 123 10.17 -21.68 7.44
CA ASN A 123 9.71 -22.08 6.11
C ASN A 123 10.81 -22.76 5.25
N ASP A 124 11.91 -23.14 5.87
CA ASP A 124 13.01 -23.91 5.26
C ASP A 124 13.62 -23.26 4.00
N THR A 125 13.62 -21.93 3.94
CA THR A 125 14.21 -21.16 2.84
C THR A 125 15.75 -21.22 2.85
N GLY A 126 16.35 -21.58 3.98
CA GLY A 126 17.79 -21.52 4.22
C GLY A 126 18.26 -20.15 4.73
N VAL A 127 17.45 -19.11 4.63
CA VAL A 127 17.75 -17.76 5.16
C VAL A 127 17.63 -17.77 6.67
N ILE A 128 18.61 -17.17 7.36
CA ILE A 128 18.68 -17.10 8.83
C ILE A 128 18.80 -15.66 9.34
N ASP A 129 19.15 -14.70 8.47
CA ASP A 129 19.35 -13.31 8.87
C ASP A 129 19.28 -12.40 7.65
N ILE A 130 19.03 -11.12 7.88
CA ILE A 130 19.02 -10.07 6.88
C ILE A 130 20.06 -9.04 7.28
N VAL A 131 20.98 -8.73 6.39
CA VAL A 131 22.12 -7.87 6.68
C VAL A 131 22.24 -6.73 5.68
N GLN A 132 22.68 -5.57 6.16
CA GLN A 132 23.05 -4.44 5.32
C GLN A 132 24.54 -4.53 4.99
N VAL A 133 24.87 -4.64 3.72
CA VAL A 133 26.24 -4.75 3.25
C VAL A 133 26.64 -3.46 2.56
N PRO A 134 27.69 -2.76 2.99
CA PRO A 134 28.17 -1.56 2.32
C PRO A 134 28.60 -1.88 0.88
N VAL A 135 28.23 -0.99 -0.05
CA VAL A 135 28.58 -1.09 -1.47
C VAL A 135 29.13 0.26 -1.95
N ASP A 136 30.07 0.22 -2.89
CA ASP A 136 30.74 1.43 -3.39
C ASP A 136 29.80 2.28 -4.28
N ASN A 137 28.83 1.66 -4.90
CA ASN A 137 27.89 2.31 -5.82
C ASN A 137 26.61 1.49 -6.03
N LEU A 138 25.63 2.10 -6.67
CA LEU A 138 24.38 1.46 -7.07
C LEU A 138 24.54 0.76 -8.43
N SER A 139 25.34 -0.31 -8.50
CA SER A 139 25.82 -0.92 -9.74
C SER A 139 24.72 -1.34 -10.73
N ASN A 140 23.54 -1.72 -10.22
CA ASN A 140 22.41 -2.17 -11.04
C ASN A 140 21.40 -1.05 -11.35
N VAL A 141 21.71 0.20 -10.99
CA VAL A 141 20.85 1.35 -11.24
C VAL A 141 21.42 2.19 -12.37
N PRO A 142 20.67 2.52 -13.42
CA PRO A 142 21.14 3.40 -14.49
C PRO A 142 21.66 4.75 -13.97
N ALA A 143 22.81 5.21 -14.47
CA ALA A 143 23.47 6.43 -13.97
C ALA A 143 22.55 7.66 -13.92
N LYS A 144 21.73 7.88 -14.95
CA LYS A 144 20.75 8.99 -14.97
C LYS A 144 19.70 8.89 -13.85
N LEU A 145 19.34 7.66 -13.46
CA LEU A 145 18.40 7.45 -12.37
C LEU A 145 19.08 7.71 -11.04
N GLN A 146 20.34 7.28 -10.87
CA GLN A 146 21.14 7.58 -9.69
C GLN A 146 21.26 9.09 -9.47
N GLU A 147 21.68 9.86 -10.49
CA GLU A 147 21.78 11.32 -10.43
C GLU A 147 20.46 11.95 -9.97
N ARG A 148 19.34 11.55 -10.59
CA ARG A 148 18.01 12.10 -10.25
C ARG A 148 17.58 11.78 -8.82
N ILE A 149 17.91 10.57 -8.31
CA ILE A 149 17.61 10.17 -6.93
C ILE A 149 18.43 11.04 -5.96
N LEU A 150 19.73 11.17 -6.20
CA LEU A 150 20.63 11.96 -5.35
C LEU A 150 20.27 13.45 -5.35
N ASP A 151 19.87 14.00 -6.50
CA ASP A 151 19.41 15.38 -6.61
C ASP A 151 18.11 15.61 -5.82
N ASN A 152 17.17 14.67 -5.88
CA ASN A 152 15.93 14.73 -5.10
C ASN A 152 16.24 14.71 -3.59
N ILE A 153 17.04 13.74 -3.14
CA ILE A 153 17.44 13.62 -1.73
C ILE A 153 18.12 14.92 -1.26
N THR A 154 19.06 15.42 -2.05
CA THR A 154 19.79 16.67 -1.75
C THR A 154 18.84 17.86 -1.65
N THR A 155 17.84 17.93 -2.53
CA THR A 155 16.83 18.99 -2.53
C THR A 155 15.95 18.93 -1.28
N ASP A 156 15.51 17.72 -0.90
CA ASP A 156 14.69 17.51 0.30
C ASP A 156 15.46 17.84 1.58
N ILE A 157 16.74 17.46 1.65
CA ILE A 157 17.64 17.82 2.76
C ILE A 157 17.76 19.35 2.87
N LYS A 158 18.03 20.04 1.76
CA LYS A 158 18.13 21.50 1.73
C LYS A 158 16.84 22.20 2.17
N LYS A 159 15.69 21.65 1.78
CA LYS A 159 14.38 22.15 2.18
C LYS A 159 14.15 22.00 3.68
N LYS A 160 14.43 20.82 4.23
CA LYS A 160 14.26 20.56 5.67
C LYS A 160 15.27 21.33 6.53
N LYS A 161 16.53 21.48 6.08
CA LYS A 161 17.53 22.36 6.76
C LYS A 161 17.09 23.82 6.82
N LYS A 162 16.35 24.32 5.83
CA LYS A 162 15.77 25.69 5.87
C LYS A 162 14.60 25.84 6.84
N GLU A 163 13.87 24.78 7.07
CA GLU A 163 12.71 24.79 7.98
C GLU A 163 13.10 24.61 9.45
N ARG A 164 14.29 24.03 9.73
CA ARG A 164 14.80 23.72 11.07
C ARG A 164 16.32 23.92 11.11
N GLU A 165 16.78 25.06 11.58
CA GLU A 165 18.20 25.47 11.52
C GLU A 165 19.17 24.65 12.40
N ASP A 166 18.70 23.83 13.36
CA ASP A 166 19.55 23.23 14.41
C ASP A 166 19.51 21.68 14.49
N ILE A 167 19.13 20.96 13.43
CA ILE A 167 19.03 19.51 13.52
C ILE A 167 19.97 18.85 12.50
N GLU A 168 20.85 17.96 12.98
CA GLU A 168 21.50 16.94 12.14
C GLU A 168 20.41 16.09 11.48
N ILE A 169 20.26 16.22 10.17
CA ILE A 169 19.25 15.50 9.41
C ILE A 169 19.94 14.29 8.76
N SER A 170 19.84 13.13 9.39
CA SER A 170 20.14 11.87 8.72
C SER A 170 18.92 11.47 7.87
N PHE A 171 19.17 11.17 6.61
CA PHE A 171 18.17 10.69 5.69
C PHE A 171 18.50 9.28 5.24
N ASN A 172 17.55 8.37 5.42
CA ASN A 172 17.62 7.06 4.80
C ASN A 172 16.60 7.03 3.66
N THR A 173 17.07 6.74 2.47
CA THR A 173 16.22 6.55 1.29
C THR A 173 16.35 5.11 0.83
N ILE A 174 15.23 4.48 0.58
CA ILE A 174 15.17 3.12 0.09
C ILE A 174 14.96 3.14 -1.42
N LEU A 175 15.77 2.38 -2.12
CA LEU A 175 15.64 2.19 -3.55
C LEU A 175 15.43 0.71 -3.85
N ASN A 176 14.21 0.38 -4.24
CA ASN A 176 13.88 -0.94 -4.73
C ASN A 176 14.09 -1.01 -6.22
N THR A 177 14.81 -2.03 -6.64
CA THR A 177 14.93 -2.43 -8.04
C THR A 177 14.34 -3.82 -8.20
N SER A 178 14.12 -4.27 -9.43
CA SER A 178 13.70 -5.66 -9.69
C SER A 178 14.72 -6.70 -9.21
N GLN A 179 15.94 -6.29 -8.92
CA GLN A 179 17.02 -7.19 -8.55
C GLN A 179 17.49 -7.04 -7.10
N ASN A 180 17.57 -5.81 -6.59
CA ASN A 180 18.20 -5.52 -5.31
C ASN A 180 17.42 -4.45 -4.54
N ILE A 181 17.56 -4.46 -3.25
CA ILE A 181 17.08 -3.42 -2.34
C ILE A 181 18.30 -2.65 -1.84
N TYR A 182 18.34 -1.36 -2.11
CA TYR A 182 19.40 -0.48 -1.64
C TYR A 182 18.89 0.50 -0.58
N ILE A 183 19.77 0.80 0.35
CA ILE A 183 19.60 1.82 1.37
C ILE A 183 20.62 2.90 1.12
N ILE A 184 20.18 4.13 0.91
CA ILE A 184 21.04 5.29 0.70
C ILE A 184 20.96 6.12 1.98
N GLN A 185 22.05 6.18 2.71
CA GLN A 185 22.18 7.00 3.91
C GLN A 185 22.92 8.30 3.59
N ASN A 186 22.44 9.39 4.11
CA ASN A 186 23.15 10.67 4.03
C ASN A 186 23.63 11.09 5.41
N ASN A 187 24.94 11.20 5.55
CA ASN A 187 25.62 11.72 6.73
C ASN A 187 26.45 12.94 6.30
N ASP A 188 26.03 14.14 6.70
CA ASP A 188 26.74 15.41 6.44
C ASP A 188 27.22 15.62 4.98
N GLU A 189 26.27 15.48 4.03
CA GLU A 189 26.49 15.64 2.59
C GLU A 189 27.31 14.51 1.93
N GLN A 190 27.65 13.46 2.66
CA GLN A 190 28.21 12.24 2.11
C GLN A 190 27.14 11.15 2.01
N PHE A 191 27.08 10.50 0.86
CA PHE A 191 26.18 9.37 0.63
C PHE A 191 26.91 8.06 0.87
N GLU A 192 26.33 7.22 1.74
CA GLU A 192 26.74 5.84 1.94
C GLU A 192 25.66 4.93 1.35
N TYR A 193 26.10 3.88 0.69
CA TYR A 193 25.21 2.94 0.03
C TYR A 193 25.32 1.58 0.67
N PHE A 194 24.19 0.98 0.94
CA PHE A 194 24.10 -0.38 1.46
C PHE A 194 23.16 -1.18 0.59
N GLU A 195 23.48 -2.45 0.41
CA GLU A 195 22.59 -3.42 -0.18
C GLU A 195 22.03 -4.33 0.91
N LEU A 196 20.72 -4.56 0.88
CA LEU A 196 20.08 -5.53 1.77
C LEU A 196 20.31 -6.93 1.22
N LYS A 197 20.98 -7.78 2.01
CA LYS A 197 21.29 -9.16 1.63
C LYS A 197 20.74 -10.16 2.62
N PHE A 198 20.43 -11.35 2.12
CA PHE A 198 19.87 -12.47 2.85
C PHE A 198 20.98 -13.46 3.17
N LYS A 199 21.22 -13.69 4.47
CA LYS A 199 22.27 -14.57 4.95
C LYS A 199 21.72 -15.98 5.12
N HIS A 200 22.33 -16.93 4.44
CA HIS A 200 21.97 -18.33 4.53
C HIS A 200 22.75 -19.09 5.61
N LYS A 201 22.25 -20.29 6.00
CA LYS A 201 22.88 -21.19 6.99
C LYS A 201 24.31 -21.54 6.67
N ASN A 202 24.70 -21.55 5.41
CA ASN A 202 26.07 -21.81 4.96
C ASN A 202 27.00 -20.58 5.06
N GLY A 203 26.48 -19.44 5.54
CA GLY A 203 27.19 -18.16 5.66
C GLY A 203 27.25 -17.32 4.40
N THR A 204 26.69 -17.79 3.28
CA THR A 204 26.64 -17.04 2.03
C THR A 204 25.59 -15.91 2.12
N LEU A 205 25.89 -14.78 1.50
CA LEU A 205 25.00 -13.63 1.39
C LEU A 205 24.46 -13.55 -0.03
N TYR A 206 23.15 -13.60 -0.17
CA TYR A 206 22.46 -13.47 -1.46
C TYR A 206 21.73 -12.15 -1.57
N SER A 207 21.71 -11.58 -2.78
CA SER A 207 20.82 -10.48 -3.13
C SER A 207 19.39 -11.01 -3.30
N LEU A 208 18.39 -10.13 -3.29
CA LEU A 208 17.00 -10.53 -3.48
C LEU A 208 16.79 -11.30 -4.80
N SER A 209 17.47 -10.89 -5.87
CA SER A 209 17.40 -11.56 -7.19
C SER A 209 18.06 -12.94 -7.25
N GLU A 210 18.86 -13.29 -6.26
CA GLU A 210 19.51 -14.59 -6.16
C GLU A 210 18.70 -15.58 -5.32
N GLU A 211 17.65 -15.09 -4.65
CA GLU A 211 16.71 -15.92 -3.91
C GLU A 211 15.71 -16.61 -4.85
N SER A 212 15.14 -17.71 -4.38
CA SER A 212 14.04 -18.38 -5.11
C SER A 212 12.79 -17.51 -5.13
N ASP A 213 11.96 -17.66 -6.16
CA ASP A 213 10.68 -16.95 -6.25
C ASP A 213 9.80 -17.21 -5.01
N GLY A 214 9.83 -18.45 -4.48
CA GLY A 214 9.13 -18.80 -3.26
C GLY A 214 9.66 -18.06 -2.03
N THR A 215 10.99 -17.92 -1.88
CA THR A 215 11.61 -17.14 -0.80
C THR A 215 11.23 -15.67 -0.91
N VAL A 216 11.32 -15.09 -2.12
CA VAL A 216 10.91 -13.70 -2.38
C VAL A 216 9.45 -13.49 -1.98
N ARG A 217 8.57 -14.41 -2.38
CA ARG A 217 7.15 -14.32 -2.05
C ARG A 217 6.88 -14.41 -0.55
N LEU A 218 7.59 -15.27 0.18
CA LEU A 218 7.49 -15.34 1.64
C LEU A 218 7.94 -14.05 2.31
N ILE A 219 9.02 -13.41 1.82
CA ILE A 219 9.50 -12.11 2.31
C ILE A 219 8.43 -11.04 2.10
N GLU A 220 7.84 -10.97 0.90
CA GLU A 220 6.77 -10.03 0.58
C GLU A 220 5.53 -10.25 1.46
N LEU A 221 5.13 -11.50 1.64
CA LEU A 221 3.99 -11.86 2.46
C LEU A 221 4.20 -11.49 3.93
N PHE A 222 5.38 -11.75 4.47
CA PHE A 222 5.70 -11.38 5.85
C PHE A 222 5.62 -9.87 6.07
N SER A 223 6.14 -9.08 5.15
CA SER A 223 6.08 -7.62 5.25
C SER A 223 4.66 -7.07 5.26
N VAL A 224 3.75 -7.72 4.53
CA VAL A 224 2.32 -7.39 4.52
C VAL A 224 1.66 -7.78 5.85
N LEU A 225 1.95 -8.97 6.37
CA LEU A 225 1.34 -9.49 7.60
C LEU A 225 1.86 -8.80 8.86
N PHE A 226 3.07 -8.27 8.83
CA PHE A 226 3.68 -7.58 9.98
C PHE A 226 3.17 -6.15 10.17
N HIS A 227 2.54 -5.56 9.17
CA HIS A 227 1.95 -4.23 9.33
C HIS A 227 0.85 -4.26 10.40
N ASN A 228 1.03 -3.46 11.46
CA ASN A 228 0.07 -3.31 12.56
C ASN A 228 -1.17 -2.50 12.21
N ASP A 229 -1.32 -2.04 10.97
CA ASP A 229 -2.50 -1.33 10.54
C ASP A 229 -3.67 -2.32 10.39
N GLU A 230 -4.87 -1.90 10.76
CA GLU A 230 -6.12 -2.64 10.52
C GLU A 230 -6.40 -2.76 9.02
N LYS A 231 -5.61 -3.57 8.31
CA LYS A 231 -5.71 -3.81 6.88
C LYS A 231 -6.36 -5.16 6.59
N VAL A 232 -7.05 -5.22 5.47
CA VAL A 232 -7.56 -6.45 4.89
C VAL A 232 -6.86 -6.65 3.56
N PHE A 233 -6.14 -7.75 3.43
CA PHE A 233 -5.40 -8.08 2.21
C PHE A 233 -6.16 -9.12 1.40
N VAL A 234 -6.28 -8.86 0.10
CA VAL A 234 -6.68 -9.84 -0.90
C VAL A 234 -5.47 -10.11 -1.77
N ILE A 235 -4.95 -11.33 -1.71
CA ILE A 235 -3.72 -11.72 -2.39
C ILE A 235 -4.08 -12.69 -3.50
N ASP A 236 -3.84 -12.29 -4.75
CA ASP A 236 -4.05 -13.15 -5.91
C ASP A 236 -2.80 -14.00 -6.16
N GLU A 237 -3.01 -15.28 -6.52
CA GLU A 237 -1.95 -16.25 -6.85
C GLU A 237 -0.87 -16.40 -5.75
N ILE A 238 -1.29 -16.65 -4.52
CA ILE A 238 -0.39 -16.88 -3.38
C ILE A 238 0.52 -18.10 -3.57
N ASP A 239 0.12 -19.02 -4.41
CA ASP A 239 0.74 -20.34 -4.66
C ASP A 239 1.56 -20.40 -5.96
N ARG A 240 1.85 -19.27 -6.59
CA ARG A 240 2.77 -19.25 -7.74
C ARG A 240 4.18 -19.62 -7.26
N SER A 241 4.52 -20.88 -7.47
CA SER A 241 5.86 -21.46 -7.33
C SER A 241 6.49 -21.68 -8.71
#